data_fca3b609544f6c9aaa4f5e10fd1b4034
#
_entry.id   fca3b609544f6c9aaa4f5e10fd1b4034
#
_cell.length_a   1.000
_cell.length_b   1.000
_cell.length_c   1.000
_cell.angle_alpha   90.00
_cell.angle_beta   90.00
_cell.angle_gamma   90.00
#
_symmetry.space_group_name_H-M   'P 1'
#
loop_
_entity.id
_entity.type
_entity.pdbx_description
1 polymer ?
#
loop_
_entity_poly.entity_id
_entity_poly.type
_entity_poly.pdbx_seq_one_letter_code
_entity_poly.pdbx_strand_id
1 'polypeptide(L)'
;TRVVDGEASLLFGPYAGFSTKFLKNGSLLDLFGSLRWHNLGTMIGVGLTNLDLVKYLVTEVLASRRKRLAALQEYFPKANGDDWRLITAGQRVQIMKRDANGKATLQLGTEVVAAADGSIAGLLGASPGASTAVPIMLGLLKRCFPDRIDGWAPRLRDLIPSYGESLADDPALIAEVLDES
;
A
#
# COMPACT_ATOMS: atom_id res chain seq x y z
N THR A 1 -15.66 -14.18 -4.42
CA THR A 1 -16.39 -13.95 -5.68
C THR A 1 -16.43 -12.45 -5.97
N ARG A 2 -16.25 -12.07 -7.22
CA ARG A 2 -16.35 -10.69 -7.69
C ARG A 2 -17.11 -10.66 -9.02
N VAL A 3 -17.91 -9.63 -9.24
CA VAL A 3 -18.49 -9.38 -10.56
C VAL A 3 -17.45 -8.62 -11.40
N VAL A 4 -17.08 -9.18 -12.54
CA VAL A 4 -16.16 -8.58 -13.51
C VAL A 4 -16.87 -8.54 -14.85
N ASP A 5 -17.03 -7.35 -15.40
CA ASP A 5 -17.74 -7.12 -16.68
C ASP A 5 -19.15 -7.74 -16.71
N GLY A 6 -19.89 -7.68 -15.58
CA GLY A 6 -21.24 -8.22 -15.43
C GLY A 6 -21.30 -9.73 -15.12
N GLU A 7 -20.18 -10.44 -15.11
CA GLU A 7 -20.11 -11.86 -14.82
C GLU A 7 -19.54 -12.14 -13.44
N ALA A 8 -20.13 -13.09 -12.73
CA ALA A 8 -19.62 -13.56 -11.44
C ALA A 8 -18.36 -14.41 -11.66
N SER A 9 -17.24 -13.95 -11.11
CA SER A 9 -15.94 -14.59 -11.25
C SER A 9 -15.34 -14.94 -9.89
N LEU A 10 -14.58 -16.01 -9.83
CA LEU A 10 -13.72 -16.33 -8.70
C LEU A 10 -12.34 -15.72 -8.96
N LEU A 11 -11.79 -15.02 -7.96
CA LEU A 11 -10.43 -14.51 -7.99
C LEU A 11 -9.59 -15.26 -6.97
N PHE A 12 -8.40 -15.66 -7.38
CA PHE A 12 -7.40 -16.30 -6.53
C PHE A 12 -6.07 -15.55 -6.60
N GLY A 13 -5.44 -15.34 -5.47
CA GLY A 13 -4.23 -14.55 -5.33
C GLY A 13 -4.41 -13.41 -4.33
N PRO A 14 -3.63 -12.32 -4.41
CA PRO A 14 -2.64 -12.04 -5.45
C PRO A 14 -1.37 -12.90 -5.30
N TYR A 15 -0.76 -13.24 -6.43
CA TYR A 15 0.62 -13.73 -6.43
C TYR A 15 1.57 -12.54 -6.28
N ALA A 16 2.62 -12.72 -5.49
CA ALA A 16 3.63 -11.68 -5.36
C ALA A 16 4.36 -11.49 -6.70
N GLY A 17 4.79 -10.26 -6.94
CA GLY A 17 5.48 -9.90 -8.14
C GLY A 17 6.40 -8.71 -7.92
N PHE A 18 7.28 -8.47 -8.86
CA PHE A 18 8.13 -7.30 -8.94
C PHE A 18 7.98 -6.66 -10.33
N SER A 19 7.94 -5.36 -10.38
CA SER A 19 7.93 -4.62 -11.63
C SER A 19 8.87 -3.42 -11.51
N THR A 20 9.57 -3.14 -12.59
CA THR A 20 10.37 -1.91 -12.73
C THR A 20 9.54 -0.71 -13.14
N LYS A 21 8.28 -0.91 -13.48
CA LYS A 21 7.31 0.16 -13.72
C LYS A 21 6.83 0.75 -12.40
N PHE A 22 6.70 2.06 -12.29
CA PHE A 22 6.12 2.71 -11.12
C PHE A 22 4.59 2.74 -11.17
N LEU A 23 4.03 2.76 -12.36
CA LEU A 23 2.60 2.71 -12.60
C LEU A 23 2.24 1.52 -13.49
N LYS A 24 1.01 1.03 -13.40
CA LYS A 24 0.51 -0.09 -14.21
C LYS A 24 0.78 0.11 -15.71
N ASN A 25 0.57 1.32 -16.20
CA ASN A 25 0.80 1.72 -17.59
C ASN A 25 2.10 2.52 -17.78
N GLY A 26 3.02 2.46 -16.82
CA GLY A 26 4.32 3.08 -16.86
C GLY A 26 5.33 2.35 -17.75
N SER A 27 6.55 2.85 -17.79
CA SER A 27 7.66 2.29 -18.54
C SER A 27 8.45 1.28 -17.71
N LEU A 28 8.97 0.24 -18.34
CA LEU A 28 9.96 -0.66 -17.73
C LEU A 28 11.27 0.05 -17.36
N LEU A 29 11.49 1.26 -17.88
CA LEU A 29 12.66 2.07 -17.58
C LEU A 29 12.45 3.00 -16.36
N ASP A 30 11.26 3.06 -15.76
CA ASP A 30 10.96 3.99 -14.65
C ASP A 30 11.92 3.80 -13.48
N LEU A 31 12.16 2.56 -13.05
CA LEU A 31 13.12 2.25 -11.98
C LEU A 31 14.53 2.71 -12.36
N PHE A 32 14.98 2.38 -13.56
CA PHE A 32 16.34 2.73 -14.01
C PHE A 32 16.50 4.25 -14.17
N GLY A 33 15.46 4.95 -14.68
CA GLY A 33 15.44 6.40 -14.74
C GLY A 33 15.46 7.11 -13.39
N SER A 34 15.06 6.42 -12.32
CA SER A 34 15.08 6.94 -10.95
C SER A 34 16.41 6.74 -10.22
N LEU A 35 17.33 5.93 -10.76
CA LEU A 35 18.62 5.67 -10.14
C LEU A 35 19.48 6.94 -10.13
N ARG A 36 20.01 7.25 -8.94
CA ARG A 36 20.94 8.34 -8.70
C ARG A 36 22.00 7.84 -7.71
N TRP A 37 23.17 8.45 -7.72
CA TRP A 37 24.26 8.07 -6.83
C TRP A 37 23.86 8.07 -5.34
N HIS A 38 23.00 9.01 -4.94
CA HIS A 38 22.56 9.14 -3.55
C HIS A 38 21.58 8.03 -3.12
N ASN A 39 20.81 7.42 -4.03
CA ASN A 39 19.84 6.38 -3.70
C ASN A 39 20.33 4.95 -3.98
N LEU A 40 21.31 4.80 -4.86
CA LEU A 40 21.84 3.49 -5.27
C LEU A 40 22.34 2.68 -4.08
N GLY A 41 23.12 3.29 -3.17
CA GLY A 41 23.62 2.63 -1.98
C GLY A 41 22.50 2.14 -1.04
N THR A 42 21.40 2.90 -0.95
CA THR A 42 20.23 2.50 -0.16
C THR A 42 19.52 1.32 -0.82
N MET A 43 19.34 1.33 -2.13
CA MET A 43 18.70 0.24 -2.87
C MET A 43 19.50 -1.07 -2.77
N ILE A 44 20.80 -1.01 -2.96
CA ILE A 44 21.69 -2.18 -2.76
C ILE A 44 21.61 -2.67 -1.32
N GLY A 45 21.71 -1.76 -0.34
CA GLY A 45 21.60 -2.10 1.08
C GLY A 45 20.29 -2.79 1.43
N VAL A 46 19.13 -2.30 0.94
CA VAL A 46 17.83 -2.95 1.13
C VAL A 46 17.82 -4.34 0.50
N GLY A 47 18.35 -4.50 -0.71
CA GLY A 47 18.43 -5.81 -1.37
C GLY A 47 19.25 -6.81 -0.55
N LEU A 48 20.41 -6.41 -0.07
CA LEU A 48 21.31 -7.27 0.73
C LEU A 48 20.73 -7.61 2.11
N THR A 49 20.01 -6.69 2.73
CA THR A 49 19.39 -6.93 4.05
C THR A 49 18.11 -7.74 3.98
N ASN A 50 17.53 -7.93 2.77
CA ASN A 50 16.26 -8.64 2.55
C ASN A 50 16.42 -9.74 1.48
N LEU A 51 17.49 -10.51 1.53
CA LEU A 51 17.77 -11.56 0.52
C LEU A 51 16.65 -12.60 0.40
N ASP A 52 16.02 -12.97 1.51
CA ASP A 52 14.90 -13.91 1.49
C ASP A 52 13.69 -13.34 0.72
N LEU A 53 13.41 -12.05 0.91
CA LEU A 53 12.37 -11.36 0.14
C LEU A 53 12.74 -11.28 -1.34
N VAL A 54 13.98 -10.95 -1.66
CA VAL A 54 14.47 -10.91 -3.06
C VAL A 54 14.33 -12.27 -3.70
N LYS A 55 14.79 -13.35 -3.04
CA LYS A 55 14.65 -14.73 -3.51
C LYS A 55 13.19 -15.10 -3.72
N TYR A 56 12.33 -14.78 -2.76
CA TYR A 56 10.89 -15.02 -2.86
C TYR A 56 10.29 -14.31 -4.08
N LEU A 57 10.54 -13.02 -4.25
CA LEU A 57 10.03 -12.24 -5.39
C LEU A 57 10.51 -12.78 -6.73
N VAL A 58 11.80 -13.14 -6.85
CA VAL A 58 12.35 -13.76 -8.07
C VAL A 58 11.64 -15.09 -8.35
N THR A 59 11.44 -15.92 -7.33
CA THR A 59 10.77 -17.22 -7.47
C THR A 59 9.31 -17.05 -7.94
N GLU A 60 8.61 -16.03 -7.41
CA GLU A 60 7.21 -15.76 -7.78
C GLU A 60 7.08 -15.13 -9.18
N VAL A 61 7.99 -14.22 -9.55
CA VAL A 61 8.03 -13.64 -10.91
C VAL A 61 8.28 -14.72 -11.97
N LEU A 62 9.17 -15.67 -11.67
CA LEU A 62 9.50 -16.79 -12.55
C LEU A 62 8.53 -17.98 -12.42
N ALA A 63 7.49 -17.87 -11.58
CA ALA A 63 6.53 -18.96 -11.38
C ALA A 63 5.80 -19.29 -12.67
N SER A 64 5.84 -20.56 -13.06
CA SER A 64 5.12 -21.08 -14.21
C SER A 64 3.61 -21.11 -13.98
N ARG A 65 2.83 -21.17 -15.08
CA ARG A 65 1.37 -21.39 -15.00
C ARG A 65 1.03 -22.63 -14.17
N ARG A 66 1.81 -23.69 -14.33
CA ARG A 66 1.62 -24.95 -13.60
C ARG A 66 1.81 -24.78 -12.09
N LYS A 67 2.83 -24.01 -11.66
CA LYS A 67 3.07 -23.73 -10.24
C LYS A 67 1.92 -22.92 -9.63
N ARG A 68 1.41 -21.89 -10.36
CA ARG A 68 0.26 -21.09 -9.89
C ARG A 68 -1.02 -21.92 -9.82
N LEU A 69 -1.24 -22.81 -10.80
CA LEU A 69 -2.38 -23.72 -10.77
C LEU A 69 -2.29 -24.69 -9.59
N ALA A 70 -1.12 -25.25 -9.30
CA ALA A 70 -0.93 -26.12 -8.15
C ALA A 70 -1.26 -25.41 -6.83
N ALA A 71 -0.83 -24.15 -6.65
CA ALA A 71 -1.20 -23.35 -5.49
C ALA A 71 -2.72 -23.10 -5.38
N LEU A 72 -3.40 -22.89 -6.50
CA LEU A 72 -4.86 -22.81 -6.51
C LEU A 72 -5.52 -24.13 -6.11
N GLN A 73 -4.99 -25.26 -6.61
CA GLN A 73 -5.52 -26.58 -6.34
C GLN A 73 -5.39 -27.03 -4.88
N GLU A 74 -4.52 -26.42 -4.09
CA GLU A 74 -4.48 -26.61 -2.63
C GLU A 74 -5.80 -26.17 -1.96
N TYR A 75 -6.47 -25.17 -2.51
CA TYR A 75 -7.74 -24.61 -1.99
C TYR A 75 -8.95 -25.07 -2.80
N PHE A 76 -8.77 -25.32 -4.08
CA PHE A 76 -9.80 -25.81 -4.98
C PHE A 76 -9.27 -26.97 -5.83
N PRO A 77 -9.26 -28.21 -5.29
CA PRO A 77 -8.63 -29.38 -5.92
C PRO A 77 -9.13 -29.69 -7.33
N LYS A 78 -10.38 -29.33 -7.64
CA LYS A 78 -11.01 -29.53 -8.96
C LYS A 78 -10.72 -28.42 -9.97
N ALA A 79 -9.87 -27.45 -9.65
CA ALA A 79 -9.53 -26.36 -10.57
C ALA A 79 -8.88 -26.92 -11.83
N ASN A 80 -9.49 -26.63 -12.99
CA ASN A 80 -8.91 -26.90 -14.30
C ASN A 80 -8.21 -25.64 -14.80
N GLY A 81 -6.96 -25.77 -15.25
CA GLY A 81 -6.16 -24.64 -15.70
C GLY A 81 -6.76 -23.87 -16.88
N ASP A 82 -7.60 -24.50 -17.68
CA ASP A 82 -8.21 -23.87 -18.85
C ASP A 82 -9.34 -22.89 -18.50
N ASP A 83 -9.93 -23.05 -17.29
CA ASP A 83 -10.97 -22.15 -16.77
C ASP A 83 -10.38 -20.90 -16.10
N TRP A 84 -9.03 -20.82 -15.97
CA TRP A 84 -8.35 -19.75 -15.25
C TRP A 84 -7.41 -18.96 -16.14
N ARG A 85 -7.55 -17.64 -16.09
CA ARG A 85 -6.65 -16.70 -16.75
C ARG A 85 -5.88 -15.87 -15.73
N LEU A 86 -4.62 -15.60 -16.03
CA LEU A 86 -3.84 -14.65 -15.24
C LEU A 86 -4.19 -13.22 -15.63
N ILE A 87 -4.57 -12.41 -14.65
CA ILE A 87 -4.80 -10.98 -14.84
C ILE A 87 -3.74 -10.17 -14.08
N THR A 88 -3.31 -9.06 -14.66
CA THR A 88 -2.39 -8.15 -13.98
C THR A 88 -3.14 -7.39 -12.91
N ALA A 89 -2.74 -7.58 -11.66
CA ALA A 89 -3.26 -6.85 -10.52
C ALA A 89 -2.76 -5.39 -10.50
N GLY A 90 -3.17 -4.64 -9.50
CA GLY A 90 -2.63 -3.31 -9.23
C GLY A 90 -1.15 -3.36 -8.84
N GLN A 91 -0.50 -2.21 -8.91
CA GLN A 91 0.89 -2.03 -8.49
C GLN A 91 0.93 -1.03 -7.33
N ARG A 92 1.91 -1.20 -6.47
CA ARG A 92 2.21 -0.27 -5.39
C ARG A 92 3.69 0.09 -5.42
N VAL A 93 4.01 1.31 -5.02
CA VAL A 93 5.39 1.72 -4.80
C VAL A 93 5.81 1.29 -3.39
N GLN A 94 6.95 0.61 -3.30
CA GLN A 94 7.55 0.24 -2.03
C GLN A 94 8.69 1.21 -1.74
N ILE A 95 8.63 1.87 -0.58
CA ILE A 95 9.59 2.90 -0.22
C ILE A 95 10.83 2.26 0.38
N MET A 96 11.99 2.65 -0.12
CA MET A 96 13.29 2.30 0.42
C MET A 96 13.94 3.54 1.02
N LYS A 97 14.28 3.50 2.30
CA LYS A 97 14.90 4.64 3.00
C LYS A 97 15.98 4.17 3.98
N ARG A 98 16.72 5.12 4.54
CA ARG A 98 17.59 4.86 5.67
C ARG A 98 16.84 5.18 6.96
N ASP A 99 16.98 4.33 7.96
CA ASP A 99 16.50 4.58 9.31
C ASP A 99 17.36 5.62 10.04
N ALA A 100 17.00 5.94 11.27
CA ALA A 100 17.72 6.90 12.11
C ALA A 100 19.20 6.48 12.36
N ASN A 101 19.52 5.20 12.24
CA ASN A 101 20.86 4.65 12.39
C ASN A 101 21.61 4.57 11.05
N GLY A 102 21.04 5.09 9.96
CA GLY A 102 21.62 5.05 8.61
C GLY A 102 21.50 3.69 7.90
N LYS A 103 20.83 2.69 8.51
CA LYS A 103 20.62 1.38 7.91
C LYS A 103 19.56 1.45 6.83
N ALA A 104 19.82 0.83 5.69
CA ALA A 104 18.87 0.71 4.60
C ALA A 104 17.71 -0.19 5.00
N THR A 105 16.48 0.33 4.91
CA THR A 105 15.24 -0.37 5.30
C THR A 105 14.19 -0.28 4.22
N LEU A 106 13.33 -1.30 4.17
CA LEU A 106 12.13 -1.32 3.36
C LEU A 106 10.95 -0.88 4.23
N GLN A 107 10.34 0.26 3.88
CA GLN A 107 9.18 0.76 4.60
C GLN A 107 7.95 -0.04 4.19
N LEU A 108 7.38 -0.79 5.13
CA LEU A 108 6.12 -1.51 4.93
C LEU A 108 4.94 -0.62 5.35
N GLY A 109 3.81 -0.75 4.65
CA GLY A 109 2.61 0.04 4.91
C GLY A 109 2.53 1.32 4.07
N THR A 110 1.74 2.27 4.55
CA THR A 110 1.52 3.58 3.93
C THR A 110 2.40 4.66 4.55
N GLU A 111 2.89 5.58 3.73
CA GLU A 111 3.65 6.75 4.18
C GLU A 111 3.19 8.00 3.42
N VAL A 112 2.95 9.08 4.16
CA VAL A 112 2.71 10.40 3.58
C VAL A 112 4.04 11.11 3.42
N VAL A 113 4.42 11.37 2.18
CA VAL A 113 5.58 12.19 1.83
C VAL A 113 5.08 13.57 1.44
N ALA A 114 5.61 14.61 2.07
CA ALA A 114 5.25 15.99 1.76
C ALA A 114 6.51 16.84 1.59
N ALA A 115 6.41 17.85 0.72
CA ALA A 115 7.43 18.88 0.62
C ALA A 115 7.58 19.62 1.96
N ALA A 116 8.76 20.19 2.21
CA ALA A 116 9.05 20.89 3.47
C ALA A 116 8.13 22.11 3.70
N ASP A 117 7.71 22.75 2.60
CA ASP A 117 6.80 23.90 2.61
C ASP A 117 5.30 23.51 2.59
N GLY A 118 4.99 22.20 2.60
CA GLY A 118 3.61 21.72 2.56
C GLY A 118 2.88 21.90 1.23
N SER A 119 3.54 22.41 0.18
CA SER A 119 2.93 22.75 -1.10
C SER A 119 2.44 21.53 -1.90
N ILE A 120 3.07 20.38 -1.67
CA ILE A 120 2.70 19.12 -2.30
C ILE A 120 2.85 17.96 -1.32
N ALA A 121 1.92 17.02 -1.36
CA ALA A 121 2.02 15.78 -0.60
C ALA A 121 1.55 14.60 -1.44
N GLY A 122 2.12 13.43 -1.18
CA GLY A 122 1.75 12.18 -1.82
C GLY A 122 1.62 11.05 -0.80
N LEU A 123 0.64 10.18 -1.00
CA LEU A 123 0.49 8.95 -0.26
C LEU A 123 1.17 7.82 -1.03
N LEU A 124 2.17 7.21 -0.43
CA LEU A 124 2.92 6.10 -1.00
C LEU A 124 2.72 4.83 -0.18
N GLY A 125 2.93 3.68 -0.81
CA GLY A 125 2.90 2.39 -0.14
C GLY A 125 1.64 1.58 -0.43
N ALA A 126 1.20 0.83 0.58
CA ALA A 126 0.20 -0.20 0.42
C ALA A 126 -1.02 -0.01 1.30
N SER A 127 -2.01 -0.85 1.02
CA SER A 127 -3.13 -1.13 1.90
C SER A 127 -2.71 -1.31 3.40
N PRO A 128 -3.57 -0.90 4.36
CA PRO A 128 -4.95 -0.50 4.15
C PRO A 128 -5.09 1.00 3.81
N GLY A 129 -5.62 1.32 2.64
CA GLY A 129 -5.87 2.71 2.23
C GLY A 129 -7.24 3.22 2.67
N ALA A 130 -8.29 2.46 2.38
CA ALA A 130 -9.67 2.89 2.63
C ALA A 130 -9.98 3.01 4.14
N SER A 131 -9.64 1.99 4.93
CA SER A 131 -9.90 1.97 6.38
C SER A 131 -9.07 2.97 7.19
N THR A 132 -7.98 3.48 6.62
CA THR A 132 -7.09 4.46 7.24
C THR A 132 -7.15 5.84 6.57
N ALA A 133 -8.07 6.04 5.63
CA ALA A 133 -8.15 7.27 4.85
C ALA A 133 -8.36 8.51 5.73
N VAL A 134 -9.29 8.45 6.68
CA VAL A 134 -9.61 9.59 7.56
C VAL A 134 -8.38 10.01 8.38
N PRO A 135 -7.74 9.15 9.19
CA PRO A 135 -6.57 9.56 9.96
C PRO A 135 -5.39 10.00 9.09
N ILE A 136 -5.21 9.41 7.89
CA ILE A 136 -4.18 9.84 6.94
C ILE A 136 -4.46 11.26 6.46
N MET A 137 -5.69 11.56 6.07
CA MET A 137 -6.06 12.90 5.60
C MET A 137 -5.96 13.95 6.71
N LEU A 138 -6.38 13.63 7.93
CA LEU A 138 -6.19 14.51 9.09
C LEU A 138 -4.71 14.79 9.37
N GLY A 139 -3.86 13.75 9.27
CA GLY A 139 -2.41 13.90 9.40
C GLY A 139 -1.81 14.78 8.30
N LEU A 140 -2.32 14.65 7.06
CA LEU A 140 -1.92 15.49 5.94
C LEU A 140 -2.32 16.95 6.14
N LEU A 141 -3.55 17.22 6.60
CA LEU A 141 -4.01 18.57 6.92
C LEU A 141 -3.14 19.22 7.98
N LYS A 142 -2.82 18.50 9.06
CA LYS A 142 -1.93 18.99 10.12
C LYS A 142 -0.53 19.32 9.59
N ARG A 143 -0.01 18.52 8.68
CA ARG A 143 1.34 18.66 8.12
C ARG A 143 1.44 19.80 7.10
N CYS A 144 0.44 19.93 6.22
CA CYS A 144 0.47 20.90 5.11
C CYS A 144 -0.11 22.26 5.50
N PHE A 145 -0.95 22.32 6.54
CA PHE A 145 -1.65 23.54 6.96
C PHE A 145 -1.59 23.74 8.48
N PRO A 146 -0.37 23.74 9.09
CA PRO A 146 -0.24 23.81 10.54
C PRO A 146 -0.90 25.07 11.15
N ASP A 147 -0.81 26.20 10.45
CA ASP A 147 -1.38 27.48 10.92
C ASP A 147 -2.91 27.58 10.78
N ARG A 148 -3.55 26.64 10.08
CA ARG A 148 -4.99 26.68 9.80
C ARG A 148 -5.79 25.58 10.51
N ILE A 149 -5.14 24.51 10.90
CA ILE A 149 -5.81 23.31 11.40
C ILE A 149 -6.66 23.59 12.64
N ASP A 150 -6.19 24.45 13.53
CA ASP A 150 -6.91 24.81 14.75
C ASP A 150 -8.19 25.61 14.44
N GLY A 151 -8.15 26.47 13.43
CA GLY A 151 -9.34 27.18 12.96
C GLY A 151 -10.38 26.29 12.30
N TRP A 152 -9.98 25.13 11.80
CA TRP A 152 -10.87 24.13 11.21
C TRP A 152 -11.42 23.12 12.22
N ALA A 153 -10.90 23.08 13.44
CA ALA A 153 -11.27 22.10 14.46
C ALA A 153 -12.79 22.04 14.73
N PRO A 154 -13.56 23.15 14.82
CA PRO A 154 -15.01 23.07 14.96
C PRO A 154 -15.68 22.33 13.80
N ARG A 155 -15.29 22.65 12.57
CA ARG A 155 -15.83 22.01 11.36
C ARG A 155 -15.42 20.54 11.26
N LEU A 156 -14.22 20.19 11.72
CA LEU A 156 -13.77 18.80 11.74
C LEU A 156 -14.56 17.97 12.76
N ARG A 157 -14.98 18.56 13.90
CA ARG A 157 -15.87 17.88 14.85
C ARG A 157 -17.29 17.70 14.31
N ASP A 158 -17.82 18.66 13.55
CA ASP A 158 -19.11 18.51 12.87
C ASP A 158 -19.11 17.34 11.88
N LEU A 159 -17.99 17.12 11.20
CA LEU A 159 -17.84 16.08 10.18
C LEU A 159 -17.43 14.72 10.76
N ILE A 160 -16.73 14.73 11.85
CA ILE A 160 -16.15 13.56 12.54
C ILE A 160 -16.38 13.77 14.03
N PRO A 161 -17.50 13.31 14.59
CA PRO A 161 -17.85 13.54 16.00
C PRO A 161 -16.75 13.13 16.98
N SER A 162 -16.03 12.04 16.68
CA SER A 162 -14.88 11.56 17.46
C SER A 162 -13.56 12.32 17.21
N TYR A 163 -13.57 13.46 16.48
CA TYR A 163 -12.35 14.20 16.18
C TYR A 163 -11.70 14.77 17.44
N GLY A 164 -10.49 14.30 17.72
CA GLY A 164 -9.70 14.70 18.88
C GLY A 164 -9.91 13.84 20.12
N GLU A 165 -10.84 12.89 20.07
CA GLU A 165 -11.14 11.94 21.13
C GLU A 165 -10.50 10.57 20.85
N SER A 166 -10.20 9.83 21.91
CA SER A 166 -9.69 8.45 21.80
C SER A 166 -10.84 7.48 22.02
N LEU A 167 -11.26 6.81 20.97
CA LEU A 167 -12.29 5.76 21.08
C LEU A 167 -11.87 4.63 22.04
N ALA A 168 -10.56 4.36 22.18
CA ALA A 168 -10.07 3.31 23.06
C ALA A 168 -10.34 3.60 24.54
N ASP A 169 -10.47 4.88 24.89
CA ASP A 169 -10.60 5.34 26.27
C ASP A 169 -12.05 5.71 26.65
N ASP A 170 -12.97 5.72 25.65
CA ASP A 170 -14.38 6.09 25.85
C ASP A 170 -15.35 5.06 25.24
N PRO A 171 -15.81 4.07 26.04
CA PRO A 171 -16.78 3.07 25.60
C PRO A 171 -18.15 3.65 25.17
N ALA A 172 -18.57 4.80 25.76
CA ALA A 172 -19.83 5.42 25.39
C ALA A 172 -19.76 6.03 23.98
N LEU A 173 -18.65 6.72 23.68
CA LEU A 173 -18.38 7.25 22.35
C LEU A 173 -18.25 6.13 21.30
N ILE A 174 -17.68 4.98 21.65
CA ILE A 174 -17.66 3.80 20.74
C ILE A 174 -19.10 3.39 20.40
N ALA A 175 -19.97 3.25 21.41
CA ALA A 175 -21.35 2.83 21.19
C ALA A 175 -22.11 3.82 20.30
N GLU A 176 -21.94 5.13 20.50
CA GLU A 176 -22.52 6.18 19.68
C GLU A 176 -22.05 6.11 18.23
N VAL A 177 -20.75 6.04 18.01
CA VAL A 177 -20.17 5.96 16.65
C VAL A 177 -20.60 4.69 15.91
N LEU A 178 -20.77 3.56 16.63
CA LEU A 178 -21.25 2.32 16.02
C LEU A 178 -22.74 2.34 15.71
N ASP A 179 -23.55 3.10 16.46
CA ASP A 179 -24.98 3.22 16.22
C ASP A 179 -25.29 4.14 15.02
N GLU A 180 -24.41 5.10 14.74
CA GLU A 180 -24.51 6.01 13.60
C GLU A 180 -23.94 5.44 12.28
N SER A 181 -23.21 4.32 12.30
CA SER A 181 -22.52 3.73 11.14
C SER A 181 -23.30 2.56 10.52
#